data_f1fa49c8b5fb095c278021e9a522c7a6
#
_entry.id   f1fa49c8b5fb095c278021e9a522c7a6
#
_cell.length_a   1.000
_cell.length_b   1.000
_cell.length_c   1.000
_cell.angle_alpha   90.00
_cell.angle_beta   90.00
_cell.angle_gamma   90.00
#
_symmetry.space_group_name_H-M   'P 1'
#
loop_
_entity.id
_entity.type
_entity.pdbx_description
1 polymer ?
#
loop_
_entity_poly.entity_id
_entity_poly.type
_entity_poly.pdbx_seq_one_letter_code
_entity_poly.pdbx_strand_id
1 'polypeptide(L)'
;MKRISRRAFLQTTSTAVVGATILNRVTVGADNPVVSQVLSEWEYRRGSLGGPWEAWRKANDDANVWSKVQVPHCFNAYDSVDPDAPYYQGPGWYRTKFTLANPYPNGRTLLHFEGAGQKTQVFVHTEKVGSHVGGYDEFVVDITDPAKKFPKSDSVPIAVMCDNSRDLEMIPSNLSDFNLNGGLYRYVNLLYVPAISLERVHIEIDKARVTIKGRLYNPSQLKDELEIGISVTDPNQRVVHETSRKFSPWLDTQNLFTLTIEKPALWSPQKPSLYRCEVTLKSVHGPMMVRERFGLRTFEFVKGGPFKLNGERLLIRGTQRHEDHAGVASAMTREMMRKEMRLIKDLGANFIRLGHHQQSRIILDLCDELGLLVWE
;
A
#
# COMPACT_ATOMS: atom_id res chain seq x y z
N MET A 1 5.04 16.69 -44.11
CA MET A 1 4.57 15.90 -42.96
C MET A 1 5.10 16.58 -41.70
N LYS A 2 4.23 17.22 -40.91
CA LYS A 2 4.63 17.82 -39.63
C LYS A 2 4.91 16.67 -38.64
N ARG A 3 6.11 16.59 -38.08
CA ARG A 3 6.45 15.67 -37.02
C ARG A 3 5.58 16.03 -35.78
N ILE A 4 4.68 15.13 -35.39
CA ILE A 4 3.96 15.24 -34.14
C ILE A 4 4.95 14.89 -33.02
N SER A 5 5.17 15.79 -32.09
CA SER A 5 6.06 15.52 -30.95
C SER A 5 5.49 14.36 -30.10
N ARG A 6 6.35 13.54 -29.54
CA ARG A 6 5.95 12.43 -28.63
C ARG A 6 5.05 12.90 -27.46
N ARG A 7 5.25 14.13 -27.02
CA ARG A 7 4.46 14.79 -25.99
C ARG A 7 2.99 15.01 -26.42
N ALA A 8 2.75 15.41 -27.71
CA ALA A 8 1.40 15.56 -28.24
C ALA A 8 0.68 14.22 -28.42
N PHE A 9 1.41 13.14 -28.74
CA PHE A 9 0.87 11.79 -28.84
C PHE A 9 0.43 11.24 -27.48
N LEU A 10 1.25 11.44 -26.44
CA LEU A 10 0.91 10.99 -25.07
C LEU A 10 -0.21 11.83 -24.44
N GLN A 11 -0.31 13.11 -24.77
CA GLN A 11 -1.42 13.95 -24.30
C GLN A 11 -2.75 13.63 -24.97
N THR A 12 -2.76 13.16 -26.21
CA THR A 12 -4.00 12.77 -26.92
C THR A 12 -4.54 11.41 -26.51
N THR A 13 -3.73 10.54 -25.94
CA THR A 13 -4.19 9.22 -25.43
C THR A 13 -4.71 9.28 -24.00
N SER A 14 -4.46 10.33 -23.25
CA SER A 14 -4.93 10.50 -21.86
C SER A 14 -6.31 11.20 -21.75
N THR A 15 -6.92 11.65 -22.85
CA THR A 15 -8.20 12.39 -22.84
C THR A 15 -9.44 11.51 -23.11
N ALA A 16 -9.32 10.22 -23.19
CA ALA A 16 -10.45 9.33 -23.51
C ALA A 16 -10.72 8.29 -22.42
N VAL A 17 -10.75 8.69 -21.15
CA VAL A 17 -11.50 7.97 -20.11
C VAL A 17 -12.08 9.00 -19.13
N VAL A 18 -13.11 9.70 -19.58
CA VAL A 18 -14.06 10.36 -18.70
C VAL A 18 -15.24 9.41 -18.55
N GLY A 19 -15.48 8.94 -17.35
CA GLY A 19 -16.73 8.30 -17.00
C GLY A 19 -16.60 6.95 -16.34
N ALA A 20 -16.36 6.97 -15.07
CA ALA A 20 -17.00 6.19 -14.01
C ALA A 20 -16.20 6.42 -12.74
N THR A 21 -16.68 7.28 -11.88
CA THR A 21 -16.30 7.32 -10.47
C THR A 21 -16.78 6.00 -9.87
N ILE A 22 -16.05 4.93 -10.12
CA ILE A 22 -16.17 3.72 -9.30
C ILE A 22 -15.44 4.06 -8.03
N LEU A 23 -16.20 4.52 -7.04
CA LEU A 23 -15.85 4.41 -5.64
C LEU A 23 -15.51 2.93 -5.42
N ASN A 24 -14.25 2.55 -5.61
CA ASN A 24 -13.72 1.32 -5.10
C ASN A 24 -13.70 1.44 -3.57
N ARG A 25 -14.89 1.33 -2.97
CA ARG A 25 -14.99 0.88 -1.60
C ARG A 25 -14.27 -0.46 -1.61
N VAL A 26 -13.11 -0.52 -0.97
CA VAL A 26 -12.63 -1.77 -0.43
C VAL A 26 -13.80 -2.27 0.41
N THR A 27 -14.56 -3.22 -0.10
CA THR A 27 -15.64 -3.89 0.62
C THR A 27 -14.97 -4.75 1.67
N VAL A 28 -14.63 -4.11 2.75
CA VAL A 28 -14.41 -4.78 4.00
C VAL A 28 -15.81 -5.20 4.44
N GLY A 29 -16.03 -6.49 4.72
CA GLY A 29 -17.35 -7.07 4.92
C GLY A 29 -18.22 -6.36 5.95
N ALA A 30 -19.51 -6.67 5.93
CA ALA A 30 -20.60 -5.96 6.58
C ALA A 30 -20.51 -5.78 8.10
N ASP A 31 -19.51 -6.37 8.78
CA ASP A 31 -19.36 -6.32 10.23
C ASP A 31 -18.15 -5.48 10.64
N ASN A 32 -18.30 -4.16 10.56
CA ASN A 32 -17.38 -3.11 11.06
C ASN A 32 -15.89 -3.34 10.79
N PRO A 33 -15.46 -3.09 9.58
CA PRO A 33 -14.06 -3.12 9.21
C PRO A 33 -13.33 -1.82 9.57
N VAL A 34 -12.03 -1.83 9.44
CA VAL A 34 -11.25 -0.60 9.30
C VAL A 34 -11.87 0.22 8.16
N VAL A 35 -12.49 1.35 8.48
CA VAL A 35 -13.09 2.21 7.46
C VAL A 35 -11.96 2.85 6.69
N SER A 36 -11.80 2.44 5.45
CA SER A 36 -10.75 2.93 4.56
C SER A 36 -11.36 3.74 3.43
N GLN A 37 -10.82 4.93 3.22
CA GLN A 37 -11.09 5.77 2.08
C GLN A 37 -9.80 6.06 1.34
N VAL A 38 -9.75 5.79 0.03
CA VAL A 38 -8.62 6.19 -0.81
C VAL A 38 -8.71 7.68 -1.07
N LEU A 39 -7.66 8.43 -0.73
CA LEU A 39 -7.53 9.84 -1.07
C LEU A 39 -6.88 9.94 -2.45
N SER A 40 -7.70 10.02 -3.49
CA SER A 40 -7.24 10.02 -4.88
C SER A 40 -7.11 11.41 -5.49
N GLU A 41 -7.90 12.38 -5.03
CA GLU A 41 -7.92 13.73 -5.60
C GLU A 41 -7.01 14.66 -4.82
N TRP A 42 -6.01 15.19 -5.49
CA TRP A 42 -5.02 16.10 -4.92
C TRP A 42 -4.72 17.25 -5.87
N GLU A 43 -4.17 18.31 -5.31
CA GLU A 43 -3.51 19.36 -6.06
C GLU A 43 -2.01 19.24 -5.84
N TYR A 44 -1.25 19.38 -6.91
CA TYR A 44 0.21 19.23 -6.95
C TYR A 44 0.89 20.49 -7.42
N ARG A 45 2.06 20.79 -6.84
CA ARG A 45 2.99 21.83 -7.27
C ARG A 45 4.41 21.31 -7.26
N ARG A 46 5.14 21.50 -8.36
CA ARG A 46 6.58 21.22 -8.47
C ARG A 46 7.39 22.33 -7.80
N GLY A 47 8.48 21.97 -7.12
CA GLY A 47 9.43 22.89 -6.51
C GLY A 47 9.19 23.17 -5.04
N SER A 48 10.08 23.99 -4.46
CA SER A 48 9.96 24.40 -3.05
C SER A 48 8.78 25.34 -2.85
N LEU A 49 8.09 25.19 -1.72
CA LEU A 49 6.99 26.06 -1.33
C LEU A 49 7.38 27.09 -0.25
N GLY A 50 8.62 27.01 0.28
CA GLY A 50 9.06 27.84 1.39
C GLY A 50 8.58 27.35 2.76
N GLY A 51 7.37 26.79 2.85
CA GLY A 51 6.83 26.19 4.08
C GLY A 51 5.38 25.75 3.92
N PRO A 52 4.83 24.94 4.86
CA PRO A 52 3.48 24.36 4.75
C PRO A 52 2.36 25.44 4.76
N TRP A 53 2.60 26.61 5.35
CA TRP A 53 1.64 27.72 5.37
C TRP A 53 1.38 28.30 3.96
N GLU A 54 2.34 28.24 3.06
CA GLU A 54 2.17 28.66 1.67
C GLU A 54 1.18 27.78 0.89
N ALA A 55 1.02 26.53 1.31
CA ALA A 55 0.04 25.63 0.70
C ALA A 55 -1.43 26.13 0.86
N TRP A 56 -1.68 26.96 1.88
CA TRP A 56 -3.02 27.41 2.25
C TRP A 56 -3.22 28.92 2.10
N ARG A 57 -2.22 29.62 1.62
CA ARG A 57 -2.27 31.06 1.41
C ARG A 57 -3.15 31.39 0.19
N LYS A 58 -4.18 32.26 0.38
CA LYS A 58 -5.08 32.67 -0.72
C LYS A 58 -4.38 33.24 -1.95
N ALA A 59 -3.26 33.95 -1.74
CA ALA A 59 -2.45 34.47 -2.85
C ALA A 59 -1.83 33.37 -3.73
N ASN A 60 -1.72 32.14 -3.24
CA ASN A 60 -1.21 30.97 -3.96
C ASN A 60 -2.35 30.04 -4.40
N ASP A 61 -3.61 30.42 -4.25
CA ASP A 61 -4.79 29.63 -4.62
C ASP A 61 -5.12 29.82 -6.13
N ASP A 62 -4.08 30.04 -6.94
CA ASP A 62 -4.20 30.19 -8.37
C ASP A 62 -4.09 28.80 -9.02
N ALA A 63 -5.01 28.49 -9.93
CA ALA A 63 -5.01 27.29 -10.75
C ALA A 63 -3.73 27.15 -11.62
N ASN A 64 -3.01 28.26 -11.86
CA ASN A 64 -1.72 28.24 -12.52
C ASN A 64 -0.55 27.80 -11.60
N VAL A 65 -0.77 27.77 -10.29
CA VAL A 65 0.23 27.40 -9.28
C VAL A 65 0.07 25.91 -8.88
N TRP A 66 -1.18 25.43 -8.79
CA TRP A 66 -1.53 24.09 -8.40
C TRP A 66 -2.24 23.35 -9.52
N SER A 67 -1.72 22.18 -9.89
CA SER A 67 -2.32 21.30 -10.89
C SER A 67 -3.15 20.22 -10.18
N LYS A 68 -4.38 19.98 -10.64
CA LYS A 68 -5.17 18.83 -10.16
C LYS A 68 -4.54 17.54 -10.66
N VAL A 69 -4.34 16.59 -9.76
CA VAL A 69 -3.76 15.29 -10.06
C VAL A 69 -4.57 14.16 -9.38
N GLN A 70 -4.51 12.99 -9.98
CA GLN A 70 -4.99 11.75 -9.36
C GLN A 70 -3.80 11.00 -8.76
N VAL A 71 -3.93 10.54 -7.52
CA VAL A 71 -2.96 9.66 -6.88
C VAL A 71 -3.38 8.20 -7.13
N PRO A 72 -2.44 7.34 -7.60
CA PRO A 72 -0.97 7.49 -7.70
C PRO A 72 -0.50 8.55 -8.71
N HIS A 73 0.50 9.35 -8.32
CA HIS A 73 1.07 10.39 -9.16
C HIS A 73 2.59 10.50 -8.98
N CYS A 74 3.33 10.38 -10.08
CA CYS A 74 4.77 10.58 -10.13
C CYS A 74 5.07 11.88 -10.87
N PHE A 75 5.68 12.86 -10.21
CA PHE A 75 5.85 14.19 -10.77
C PHE A 75 6.99 14.30 -11.82
N ASN A 76 7.84 13.29 -11.90
CA ASN A 76 8.91 13.22 -12.90
C ASN A 76 8.74 12.02 -13.86
N ALA A 77 7.52 11.50 -14.01
CA ALA A 77 7.25 10.36 -14.88
C ALA A 77 7.58 10.61 -16.35
N TYR A 78 7.35 11.83 -16.82
CA TYR A 78 7.67 12.21 -18.21
C TYR A 78 9.15 12.55 -18.42
N ASP A 79 9.82 13.03 -17.40
CA ASP A 79 11.22 13.47 -17.48
C ASP A 79 12.15 12.30 -17.85
N SER A 80 11.77 11.05 -17.51
CA SER A 80 12.54 9.84 -17.82
C SER A 80 12.34 9.29 -19.22
N VAL A 81 11.31 9.76 -19.95
CA VAL A 81 10.95 9.28 -21.29
C VAL A 81 11.01 10.38 -22.37
N ASP A 82 11.12 11.63 -21.96
CA ASP A 82 11.26 12.79 -22.84
C ASP A 82 12.72 13.26 -22.83
N PRO A 83 13.49 13.04 -23.89
CA PRO A 83 14.91 13.42 -23.94
C PRO A 83 15.14 14.94 -23.89
N ASP A 84 14.11 15.74 -24.18
CA ASP A 84 14.18 17.20 -24.15
C ASP A 84 13.81 17.78 -22.79
N ALA A 85 13.28 16.96 -21.87
CA ALA A 85 12.93 17.38 -20.51
C ALA A 85 14.09 17.12 -19.53
N PRO A 86 14.51 18.13 -18.75
CA PRO A 86 15.46 17.90 -17.68
C PRO A 86 14.86 16.99 -16.61
N TYR A 87 15.60 15.97 -16.22
CA TYR A 87 15.17 15.03 -15.16
C TYR A 87 15.10 15.75 -13.82
N TYR A 88 13.89 15.95 -13.31
CA TYR A 88 13.66 16.71 -12.09
C TYR A 88 14.00 15.88 -10.84
N GLN A 89 14.84 16.45 -10.00
CA GLN A 89 15.15 16.00 -8.66
C GLN A 89 14.97 17.18 -7.69
N GLY A 90 14.10 17.03 -6.71
CA GLY A 90 13.74 18.09 -5.80
C GLY A 90 12.38 17.90 -5.15
N PRO A 91 11.92 18.87 -4.34
CA PRO A 91 10.64 18.78 -3.66
C PRO A 91 9.44 18.94 -4.60
N GLY A 92 8.38 18.20 -4.29
CA GLY A 92 7.06 18.38 -4.85
C GLY A 92 6.03 18.41 -3.73
N TRP A 93 5.09 19.33 -3.81
CA TRP A 93 4.06 19.52 -2.81
C TRP A 93 2.72 19.04 -3.31
N TYR A 94 1.99 18.36 -2.42
CA TYR A 94 0.62 17.91 -2.60
C TYR A 94 -0.26 18.52 -1.54
N ARG A 95 -1.51 18.87 -1.89
CA ARG A 95 -2.51 19.26 -0.91
C ARG A 95 -3.87 18.66 -1.25
N THR A 96 -4.63 18.33 -0.22
CA THR A 96 -6.02 17.89 -0.33
C THR A 96 -6.79 18.26 0.94
N LYS A 97 -8.11 18.07 0.90
CA LYS A 97 -8.99 18.23 2.06
C LYS A 97 -9.94 17.05 2.15
N PHE A 98 -10.25 16.62 3.36
CA PHE A 98 -11.27 15.60 3.58
C PHE A 98 -12.16 15.95 4.76
N THR A 99 -13.39 15.44 4.76
CA THR A 99 -14.31 15.61 5.90
C THR A 99 -14.08 14.49 6.90
N LEU A 100 -13.85 14.83 8.17
CA LEU A 100 -13.65 13.87 9.24
C LEU A 100 -14.96 13.12 9.55
N ALA A 101 -14.98 11.82 9.30
CA ALA A 101 -16.15 10.96 9.50
C ALA A 101 -15.81 9.67 10.27
N ASN A 102 -14.99 9.80 11.33
CA ASN A 102 -14.58 8.67 12.14
C ASN A 102 -15.80 8.10 12.91
N PRO A 103 -16.18 6.83 12.67
CA PRO A 103 -17.33 6.21 13.32
C PRO A 103 -17.07 5.84 14.79
N TYR A 104 -15.80 5.80 15.22
CA TYR A 104 -15.43 5.44 16.58
C TYR A 104 -15.33 6.70 17.46
N PRO A 105 -16.09 6.83 18.57
CA PRO A 105 -16.14 8.05 19.38
C PRO A 105 -14.77 8.56 19.88
N ASN A 106 -13.89 7.63 20.26
CA ASN A 106 -12.52 7.91 20.70
C ASN A 106 -11.48 7.27 19.76
N GLY A 107 -11.89 6.97 18.54
CA GLY A 107 -11.05 6.31 17.55
C GLY A 107 -9.91 7.19 17.05
N ARG A 108 -9.00 6.53 16.35
CA ARG A 108 -7.83 7.16 15.73
C ARG A 108 -8.10 7.36 14.24
N THR A 109 -7.55 8.45 13.71
CA THR A 109 -7.59 8.80 12.29
C THR A 109 -6.17 8.76 11.76
N LEU A 110 -5.92 7.86 10.84
CA LEU A 110 -4.58 7.56 10.34
C LEU A 110 -4.51 7.82 8.83
N LEU A 111 -3.40 8.38 8.37
CA LEU A 111 -3.03 8.39 6.97
C LEU A 111 -2.04 7.24 6.72
N HIS A 112 -2.40 6.32 5.85
CA HIS A 112 -1.56 5.22 5.41
C HIS A 112 -1.06 5.50 4.00
N PHE A 113 0.24 5.56 3.84
CA PHE A 113 0.93 5.72 2.57
C PHE A 113 1.49 4.36 2.15
N GLU A 114 1.11 3.87 0.98
CA GLU A 114 1.66 2.62 0.42
C GLU A 114 3.07 2.81 -0.16
N GLY A 115 3.52 4.06 -0.28
CA GLY A 115 4.83 4.48 -0.73
C GLY A 115 4.79 5.91 -1.25
N ALA A 116 5.77 6.70 -0.88
CA ALA A 116 5.88 8.10 -1.30
C ALA A 116 7.35 8.53 -1.26
N GLY A 117 7.75 9.27 -2.21
CA GLY A 117 9.15 9.37 -2.28
C GLY A 117 9.92 10.60 -2.62
N GLN A 118 11.11 10.49 -2.18
CA GLN A 118 11.87 9.53 -1.36
C GLN A 118 11.89 9.93 0.12
N LYS A 119 11.90 11.25 0.39
CA LYS A 119 11.73 11.87 1.72
C LYS A 119 10.36 12.51 1.76
N THR A 120 9.56 12.16 2.73
CA THR A 120 8.19 12.64 2.84
C THR A 120 7.96 13.37 4.15
N GLN A 121 7.29 14.50 4.10
CA GLN A 121 6.80 15.21 5.28
C GLN A 121 5.30 15.42 5.15
N VAL A 122 4.56 15.14 6.22
CA VAL A 122 3.11 15.22 6.27
C VAL A 122 2.68 16.29 7.25
N PHE A 123 1.70 17.11 6.83
CA PHE A 123 1.19 18.23 7.60
C PHE A 123 -0.33 18.19 7.65
N VAL A 124 -0.89 18.47 8.81
CA VAL A 124 -2.31 18.87 8.97
C VAL A 124 -2.32 20.39 9.05
N HIS A 125 -2.86 21.04 8.02
CA HIS A 125 -2.71 22.48 7.80
C HIS A 125 -1.23 22.89 7.79
N THR A 126 -0.74 23.55 8.83
CA THR A 126 0.66 23.98 8.98
C THR A 126 1.43 23.15 9.99
N GLU A 127 0.77 22.28 10.75
CA GLU A 127 1.39 21.45 11.79
C GLU A 127 2.02 20.20 11.15
N LYS A 128 3.33 20.02 11.32
CA LYS A 128 4.02 18.80 10.90
C LYS A 128 3.61 17.65 11.82
N VAL A 129 2.98 16.61 11.24
CA VAL A 129 2.45 15.45 11.97
C VAL A 129 3.26 14.18 11.75
N GLY A 130 4.10 14.14 10.72
CA GLY A 130 4.94 13.00 10.43
C GLY A 130 6.00 13.26 9.38
N SER A 131 6.97 12.36 9.31
CA SER A 131 7.96 12.30 8.24
C SER A 131 8.42 10.87 8.04
N HIS A 132 8.83 10.55 6.81
CA HIS A 132 9.32 9.24 6.43
C HIS A 132 10.48 9.39 5.45
N VAL A 133 11.44 8.46 5.54
CA VAL A 133 12.57 8.32 4.62
C VAL A 133 12.56 6.91 4.08
N GLY A 134 12.47 6.77 2.79
CA GLY A 134 12.25 5.52 2.07
C GLY A 134 11.09 5.68 1.10
N GLY A 135 11.31 5.35 -0.18
CA GLY A 135 10.30 5.60 -1.21
C GLY A 135 9.30 4.46 -1.35
N TYR A 136 9.70 3.25 -1.02
CA TYR A 136 9.01 2.03 -1.45
C TYR A 136 8.43 1.18 -0.32
N ASP A 137 8.60 1.61 0.91
CA ASP A 137 7.99 1.00 2.09
C ASP A 137 6.74 1.76 2.54
N GLU A 138 5.83 1.03 3.17
CA GLU A 138 4.59 1.59 3.70
C GLU A 138 4.86 2.30 5.03
N PHE A 139 4.16 3.42 5.27
CA PHE A 139 4.20 4.11 6.54
C PHE A 139 2.83 4.69 6.92
N VAL A 140 2.63 4.87 8.21
CA VAL A 140 1.39 5.40 8.79
C VAL A 140 1.67 6.64 9.61
N VAL A 141 0.83 7.65 9.45
CA VAL A 141 0.88 8.89 10.23
C VAL A 141 -0.44 9.06 10.98
N ASP A 142 -0.38 9.15 12.30
CA ASP A 142 -1.54 9.44 13.13
C ASP A 142 -1.82 10.94 13.13
N ILE A 143 -2.97 11.30 12.58
CA ILE A 143 -3.42 12.70 12.46
C ILE A 143 -4.58 13.02 13.40
N THR A 144 -4.89 12.12 14.35
CA THR A 144 -6.10 12.20 15.19
C THR A 144 -6.24 13.52 15.91
N ASP A 145 -5.20 13.91 16.67
CA ASP A 145 -5.30 15.10 17.52
C ASP A 145 -5.23 16.40 16.71
N PRO A 146 -4.34 16.54 15.71
CA PRO A 146 -4.38 17.67 14.79
C PRO A 146 -5.71 17.80 14.02
N ALA A 147 -6.28 16.69 13.54
CA ALA A 147 -7.54 16.72 12.79
C ALA A 147 -8.74 17.14 13.66
N LYS A 148 -8.75 16.80 14.95
CA LYS A 148 -9.79 17.23 15.90
C LYS A 148 -9.83 18.73 16.16
N LYS A 149 -8.77 19.48 15.82
CA LYS A 149 -8.76 20.95 15.94
C LYS A 149 -9.68 21.63 14.93
N PHE A 150 -10.11 20.90 13.88
CA PHE A 150 -11.04 21.40 12.88
C PHE A 150 -12.48 21.03 13.28
N PRO A 151 -13.44 21.98 13.16
CA PRO A 151 -14.86 21.69 13.38
C PRO A 151 -15.34 20.53 12.48
N LYS A 152 -16.32 19.75 12.95
CA LYS A 152 -16.86 18.62 12.15
C LYS A 152 -17.52 19.07 10.84
N SER A 153 -17.93 20.33 10.75
CA SER A 153 -18.46 20.96 9.54
C SER A 153 -17.38 21.31 8.52
N ASP A 154 -16.12 21.40 8.95
CA ASP A 154 -15.03 21.88 8.13
C ASP A 154 -14.21 20.72 7.59
N SER A 155 -13.59 20.94 6.43
CA SER A 155 -12.65 19.98 5.87
C SER A 155 -11.30 20.09 6.57
N VAL A 156 -10.69 18.94 6.87
CA VAL A 156 -9.33 18.83 7.40
C VAL A 156 -8.33 18.99 6.25
N PRO A 157 -7.49 20.03 6.25
CA PRO A 157 -6.54 20.27 5.19
C PRO A 157 -5.25 19.46 5.44
N ILE A 158 -4.82 18.71 4.43
CA ILE A 158 -3.60 17.90 4.44
C ILE A 158 -2.63 18.44 3.39
N ALA A 159 -1.38 18.67 3.77
CA ALA A 159 -0.29 18.92 2.84
C ALA A 159 0.79 17.84 3.00
N VAL A 160 1.37 17.44 1.88
CA VAL A 160 2.47 16.46 1.84
C VAL A 160 3.58 17.01 0.96
N MET A 161 4.80 16.99 1.46
CA MET A 161 5.99 17.28 0.68
C MET A 161 6.72 15.97 0.40
N CYS A 162 6.96 15.68 -0.86
CA CYS A 162 7.80 14.58 -1.33
C CYS A 162 9.06 15.16 -1.99
N ASP A 163 10.23 14.63 -1.67
CA ASP A 163 11.51 15.10 -2.21
C ASP A 163 12.33 13.90 -2.70
N ASN A 164 12.63 13.88 -4.01
CA ASN A 164 13.49 12.89 -4.63
C ASN A 164 14.90 13.42 -4.93
N SER A 165 15.33 14.47 -4.21
CA SER A 165 16.70 14.97 -4.30
C SER A 165 17.71 13.87 -4.01
N ARG A 166 18.87 13.97 -4.68
CA ARG A 166 19.98 13.05 -4.48
C ARG A 166 20.37 12.89 -3.02
N ASP A 167 20.54 11.65 -2.62
CA ASP A 167 21.03 11.30 -1.30
C ASP A 167 21.79 9.97 -1.38
N LEU A 168 23.05 9.98 -0.95
CA LEU A 168 23.91 8.80 -0.99
C LEU A 168 23.59 7.79 0.13
N GLU A 169 22.89 8.23 1.18
CA GLU A 169 22.50 7.38 2.29
C GLU A 169 21.13 6.72 2.09
N MET A 170 20.49 6.98 0.94
CA MET A 170 19.18 6.41 0.60
C MET A 170 19.29 5.36 -0.51
N ILE A 171 18.43 4.36 -0.45
CA ILE A 171 18.23 3.38 -1.51
C ILE A 171 16.80 3.51 -2.06
N PRO A 172 16.62 3.72 -3.38
CA PRO A 172 17.66 3.90 -4.39
C PRO A 172 18.41 5.23 -4.25
N SER A 173 19.71 5.22 -4.52
CA SER A 173 20.54 6.42 -4.61
C SER A 173 20.73 6.82 -6.08
N ASN A 174 21.35 7.98 -6.30
CA ASN A 174 21.70 8.42 -7.64
C ASN A 174 22.82 7.58 -8.31
N LEU A 175 23.38 6.59 -7.60
CA LEU A 175 24.30 5.60 -8.15
C LEU A 175 23.57 4.36 -8.66
N SER A 176 22.25 4.25 -8.40
CA SER A 176 21.42 3.18 -8.96
C SER A 176 21.19 3.41 -10.45
N ASP A 177 21.06 2.33 -11.19
CA ASP A 177 20.87 2.34 -12.66
C ASP A 177 19.39 2.40 -13.07
N PHE A 178 18.54 2.94 -12.19
CA PHE A 178 17.12 3.16 -12.45
C PHE A 178 16.65 4.51 -11.90
N ASN A 179 15.46 4.94 -12.35
CA ASN A 179 14.94 6.27 -12.07
C ASN A 179 14.64 6.51 -10.60
N LEU A 180 15.00 7.69 -10.09
CA LEU A 180 14.56 8.19 -8.80
C LEU A 180 13.21 8.87 -8.96
N ASN A 181 12.14 8.11 -8.78
CA ASN A 181 10.80 8.62 -8.90
C ASN A 181 10.44 9.46 -7.68
N GLY A 182 9.66 10.52 -7.89
CA GLY A 182 9.21 11.39 -6.82
C GLY A 182 7.70 11.60 -6.84
N GLY A 183 7.12 11.73 -5.66
CA GLY A 183 5.71 12.01 -5.50
C GLY A 183 4.93 10.98 -4.66
N LEU A 184 3.61 11.09 -4.72
CA LEU A 184 2.67 10.12 -4.15
C LEU A 184 2.38 9.05 -5.20
N TYR A 185 3.38 8.24 -5.52
CA TYR A 185 3.30 7.27 -6.61
C TYR A 185 2.67 5.93 -6.22
N ARG A 186 2.27 5.74 -4.97
CA ARG A 186 1.36 4.69 -4.51
C ARG A 186 0.16 5.30 -3.80
N TYR A 187 -0.82 4.50 -3.46
CA TYR A 187 -2.06 4.98 -2.86
C TYR A 187 -1.87 5.59 -1.46
N VAL A 188 -2.69 6.58 -1.17
CA VAL A 188 -2.82 7.19 0.16
C VAL A 188 -4.21 6.87 0.68
N ASN A 189 -4.27 6.22 1.84
CA ASN A 189 -5.51 5.76 2.45
C ASN A 189 -5.78 6.52 3.75
N LEU A 190 -7.02 6.96 3.94
CA LEU A 190 -7.52 7.47 5.20
C LEU A 190 -8.17 6.33 5.98
N LEU A 191 -7.64 6.01 7.15
CA LEU A 191 -8.11 4.91 7.98
C LEU A 191 -8.74 5.45 9.27
N TYR A 192 -9.89 4.88 9.64
CA TYR A 192 -10.50 5.07 10.94
C TYR A 192 -10.40 3.77 11.72
N VAL A 193 -9.83 3.82 12.90
CA VAL A 193 -9.65 2.63 13.75
C VAL A 193 -10.10 2.91 15.19
N PRO A 194 -10.53 1.89 15.96
CA PRO A 194 -10.81 2.04 17.37
C PRO A 194 -9.59 2.54 18.16
N ALA A 195 -9.80 3.05 19.37
CA ALA A 195 -8.73 3.54 20.23
C ALA A 195 -7.66 2.48 20.58
N ILE A 196 -8.08 1.21 20.64
CA ILE A 196 -7.19 0.04 20.62
C ILE A 196 -7.52 -0.74 19.35
N SER A 197 -6.54 -0.96 18.51
CA SER A 197 -6.72 -1.59 17.20
C SER A 197 -5.59 -2.56 16.87
N LEU A 198 -5.83 -3.47 15.94
CA LEU A 198 -4.79 -4.31 15.36
C LEU A 198 -3.97 -3.46 14.36
N GLU A 199 -2.72 -3.20 14.68
CA GLU A 199 -1.78 -2.52 13.78
C GLU A 199 -1.33 -3.44 12.65
N ARG A 200 -1.02 -4.69 13.02
CA ARG A 200 -0.53 -5.71 12.09
C ARG A 200 -1.02 -7.09 12.51
N VAL A 201 -1.41 -7.86 11.53
CA VAL A 201 -1.60 -9.31 11.63
C VAL A 201 -0.55 -9.98 10.73
N HIS A 202 0.13 -10.98 11.24
CA HIS A 202 1.13 -11.75 10.52
C HIS A 202 0.84 -13.23 10.66
N ILE A 203 0.91 -13.96 9.54
CA ILE A 203 0.66 -15.40 9.49
C ILE A 203 1.97 -16.11 9.18
N GLU A 204 2.48 -16.86 10.15
CA GLU A 204 3.64 -17.72 9.97
C GLU A 204 3.20 -19.15 9.66
N ILE A 205 3.90 -19.78 8.72
CA ILE A 205 3.60 -21.10 8.22
C ILE A 205 4.81 -22.00 8.39
N ASP A 206 4.60 -23.13 9.08
CA ASP A 206 5.54 -24.24 9.11
C ASP A 206 4.79 -25.51 8.68
N LYS A 207 4.93 -25.89 7.40
CA LYS A 207 4.20 -27.00 6.76
C LYS A 207 2.67 -26.81 6.89
N ALA A 208 2.02 -27.64 7.73
CA ALA A 208 0.59 -27.56 7.99
C ALA A 208 0.23 -26.73 9.23
N ARG A 209 1.25 -26.32 10.01
CA ARG A 209 1.06 -25.50 11.21
C ARG A 209 1.00 -24.03 10.82
N VAL A 210 -0.03 -23.34 11.27
CA VAL A 210 -0.27 -21.92 11.02
C VAL A 210 -0.27 -21.19 12.36
N THR A 211 0.57 -20.17 12.51
CA THR A 211 0.62 -19.32 13.69
C THR A 211 0.21 -17.92 13.31
N ILE A 212 -0.85 -17.43 13.93
CA ILE A 212 -1.38 -16.09 13.71
C ILE A 212 -0.85 -15.19 14.82
N LYS A 213 -0.11 -14.16 14.44
CA LYS A 213 0.48 -13.16 15.32
C LYS A 213 -0.20 -11.82 15.12
N GLY A 214 -0.23 -11.02 16.17
CA GLY A 214 -0.78 -9.68 16.11
C GLY A 214 0.03 -8.67 16.90
N ARG A 215 0.03 -7.43 16.42
CA ARG A 215 0.54 -6.26 17.11
C ARG A 215 -0.60 -5.26 17.27
N LEU A 216 -0.68 -4.61 18.43
CA LEU A 216 -1.68 -3.58 18.71
C LEU A 216 -1.13 -2.19 18.44
N TYR A 217 -2.00 -1.32 17.93
CA TYR A 217 -1.87 0.12 18.00
C TYR A 217 -2.69 0.63 19.19
N ASN A 218 -2.01 1.04 20.25
CA ASN A 218 -2.61 1.50 21.50
C ASN A 218 -1.79 2.66 22.09
N PRO A 219 -1.73 3.82 21.39
CA PRO A 219 -0.86 4.93 21.81
C PRO A 219 -1.26 5.53 23.16
N SER A 220 -2.52 5.39 23.55
CA SER A 220 -3.02 5.88 24.85
C SER A 220 -2.82 4.88 26.01
N GLN A 221 -2.19 3.73 25.75
CA GLN A 221 -1.91 2.67 26.72
C GLN A 221 -3.14 2.23 27.53
N LEU A 222 -4.30 2.19 26.88
CA LEU A 222 -5.56 1.71 27.48
C LEU A 222 -5.41 0.27 27.94
N LYS A 223 -6.16 -0.12 29.00
CA LYS A 223 -6.03 -1.42 29.67
C LYS A 223 -7.27 -2.29 29.53
N ASP A 224 -8.27 -1.83 28.77
CA ASP A 224 -9.52 -2.55 28.59
C ASP A 224 -9.31 -3.92 27.94
N GLU A 225 -10.06 -4.90 28.44
CA GLU A 225 -10.03 -6.28 27.91
C GLU A 225 -10.45 -6.31 26.44
N LEU A 226 -9.78 -7.14 25.68
CA LEU A 226 -10.01 -7.36 24.26
C LEU A 226 -10.52 -8.80 24.03
N GLU A 227 -11.50 -8.98 23.17
CA GLU A 227 -11.81 -10.29 22.59
C GLU A 227 -11.22 -10.35 21.18
N ILE A 228 -10.31 -11.29 20.96
CA ILE A 228 -9.75 -11.57 19.64
C ILE A 228 -10.33 -12.88 19.13
N GLY A 229 -10.97 -12.82 17.97
CA GLY A 229 -11.47 -13.98 17.25
C GLY A 229 -10.72 -14.22 15.94
N ILE A 230 -10.66 -15.45 15.52
CA ILE A 230 -10.19 -15.82 14.18
C ILE A 230 -11.20 -16.73 13.49
N SER A 231 -11.33 -16.57 12.19
CA SER A 231 -12.00 -17.50 11.29
C SER A 231 -11.08 -17.77 10.10
N VAL A 232 -10.77 -19.04 9.86
CA VAL A 232 -9.93 -19.48 8.73
C VAL A 232 -10.79 -20.25 7.75
N THR A 233 -10.78 -19.81 6.48
CA THR A 233 -11.49 -20.49 5.39
C THR A 233 -10.50 -21.09 4.39
N ASP A 234 -10.86 -22.27 3.87
CA ASP A 234 -10.10 -22.95 2.84
C ASP A 234 -10.31 -22.29 1.43
N PRO A 235 -9.57 -22.70 0.39
CA PRO A 235 -9.76 -22.19 -0.98
C PRO A 235 -11.16 -22.40 -1.56
N ASN A 236 -11.96 -23.30 -0.99
CA ASN A 236 -13.37 -23.55 -1.37
C ASN A 236 -14.35 -22.75 -0.51
N GLN A 237 -13.86 -21.80 0.29
CA GLN A 237 -14.65 -20.94 1.18
C GLN A 237 -15.35 -21.69 2.34
N ARG A 238 -14.85 -22.87 2.74
CA ARG A 238 -15.33 -23.59 3.91
C ARG A 238 -14.54 -23.16 5.12
N VAL A 239 -15.22 -22.88 6.23
CA VAL A 239 -14.56 -22.61 7.52
C VAL A 239 -13.87 -23.88 7.99
N VAL A 240 -12.56 -23.83 8.16
CA VAL A 240 -11.73 -24.94 8.66
C VAL A 240 -11.28 -24.74 10.09
N HIS A 241 -11.34 -23.53 10.59
CA HIS A 241 -11.06 -23.23 12.00
C HIS A 241 -11.74 -21.91 12.41
N GLU A 242 -12.35 -21.92 13.60
CA GLU A 242 -12.94 -20.73 14.20
C GLU A 242 -12.77 -20.79 15.71
N THR A 243 -12.32 -19.69 16.32
CA THR A 243 -12.16 -19.60 17.77
C THR A 243 -12.02 -18.15 18.22
N SER A 244 -12.29 -17.87 19.51
CA SER A 244 -11.99 -16.58 20.13
C SER A 244 -11.42 -16.73 21.52
N ARG A 245 -10.68 -15.74 21.98
CA ARG A 245 -10.14 -15.65 23.34
C ARG A 245 -10.06 -14.21 23.81
N LYS A 246 -10.06 -14.03 25.13
CA LYS A 246 -9.84 -12.74 25.77
C LYS A 246 -8.35 -12.49 25.97
N PHE A 247 -7.96 -11.25 25.84
CA PHE A 247 -6.59 -10.76 25.98
C PHE A 247 -6.59 -9.46 26.79
N SER A 248 -5.58 -9.27 27.61
CA SER A 248 -5.19 -7.94 28.03
C SER A 248 -4.37 -7.29 26.93
N PRO A 249 -4.39 -5.95 26.74
CA PRO A 249 -3.55 -5.29 25.76
C PRO A 249 -2.07 -5.61 25.93
N TRP A 250 -1.37 -5.78 24.82
CA TRP A 250 0.06 -6.12 24.76
C TRP A 250 0.84 -5.09 23.94
N LEU A 251 2.17 -5.04 24.09
CA LEU A 251 3.02 -4.04 23.46
C LEU A 251 3.65 -4.52 22.15
N ASP A 252 4.28 -5.68 22.16
CA ASP A 252 5.02 -6.19 21.00
C ASP A 252 4.18 -7.15 20.15
N THR A 253 4.78 -7.79 19.15
CA THR A 253 4.11 -8.84 18.40
C THR A 253 3.91 -10.08 19.28
N GLN A 254 2.66 -10.52 19.40
CA GLN A 254 2.24 -11.66 20.23
C GLN A 254 1.63 -12.76 19.38
N ASN A 255 1.86 -14.01 19.76
CA ASN A 255 1.14 -15.15 19.21
C ASN A 255 -0.30 -15.12 19.72
N LEU A 256 -1.25 -14.96 18.80
CA LEU A 256 -2.68 -14.96 19.12
C LEU A 256 -3.24 -16.37 19.11
N PHE A 257 -3.00 -17.10 18.03
CA PHE A 257 -3.48 -18.44 17.82
C PHE A 257 -2.46 -19.31 17.07
N THR A 258 -2.53 -20.61 17.32
CA THR A 258 -1.81 -21.62 16.53
C THR A 258 -2.78 -22.76 16.22
N LEU A 259 -2.81 -23.17 14.97
CA LEU A 259 -3.64 -24.27 14.48
C LEU A 259 -2.88 -25.15 13.51
N THR A 260 -3.38 -26.34 13.27
CA THR A 260 -2.88 -27.24 12.22
C THR A 260 -4.01 -27.51 11.25
N ILE A 261 -3.72 -27.35 9.95
CA ILE A 261 -4.68 -27.67 8.89
C ILE A 261 -4.42 -29.09 8.43
N GLU A 262 -5.35 -30.00 8.73
CA GLU A 262 -5.26 -31.36 8.27
C GLU A 262 -5.52 -31.46 6.77
N LYS A 263 -4.71 -32.24 6.05
CA LYS A 263 -4.79 -32.44 4.58
C LYS A 263 -4.90 -31.12 3.81
N PRO A 264 -3.90 -30.21 3.96
CA PRO A 264 -3.99 -28.87 3.38
C PRO A 264 -4.01 -28.90 1.86
N ALA A 265 -4.78 -28.00 1.26
CA ALA A 265 -4.66 -27.65 -0.14
C ALA A 265 -3.39 -26.85 -0.34
N LEU A 266 -2.36 -27.46 -0.93
CA LEU A 266 -1.06 -26.81 -1.14
C LEU A 266 -1.15 -25.79 -2.28
N TRP A 267 -0.47 -24.66 -2.08
CA TRP A 267 -0.28 -23.65 -3.11
C TRP A 267 0.82 -24.07 -4.08
N SER A 268 0.57 -23.91 -5.38
CA SER A 268 1.56 -24.09 -6.44
C SER A 268 1.27 -23.13 -7.60
N PRO A 269 2.23 -22.92 -8.54
CA PRO A 269 2.01 -22.12 -9.74
C PRO A 269 0.83 -22.57 -10.61
N GLN A 270 0.53 -23.87 -10.61
CA GLN A 270 -0.57 -24.45 -11.36
C GLN A 270 -1.90 -24.41 -10.60
N LYS A 271 -1.81 -24.42 -9.26
CA LYS A 271 -2.98 -24.37 -8.37
C LYS A 271 -2.68 -23.42 -7.19
N PRO A 272 -2.86 -22.13 -7.36
CA PRO A 272 -2.56 -21.13 -6.34
C PRO A 272 -3.63 -21.13 -5.24
N SER A 273 -3.64 -22.19 -4.42
CA SER A 273 -4.60 -22.41 -3.35
C SER A 273 -4.32 -21.43 -2.19
N LEU A 274 -5.23 -20.49 -1.97
CA LEU A 274 -5.12 -19.47 -0.92
C LEU A 274 -6.19 -19.66 0.15
N TYR A 275 -5.77 -19.71 1.39
CA TYR A 275 -6.61 -19.63 2.57
C TYR A 275 -6.85 -18.17 2.93
N ARG A 276 -7.95 -17.90 3.63
CA ARG A 276 -8.25 -16.58 4.19
C ARG A 276 -8.32 -16.69 5.71
N CYS A 277 -7.75 -15.72 6.39
CA CYS A 277 -7.83 -15.57 7.83
C CYS A 277 -8.47 -14.22 8.14
N GLU A 278 -9.61 -14.23 8.79
CA GLU A 278 -10.21 -13.05 9.38
C GLU A 278 -9.84 -13.01 10.85
N VAL A 279 -9.26 -11.88 11.29
CA VAL A 279 -8.94 -11.63 12.68
C VAL A 279 -9.80 -10.48 13.15
N THR A 280 -10.71 -10.75 14.09
CA THR A 280 -11.60 -9.76 14.70
C THR A 280 -11.06 -9.33 16.05
N LEU A 281 -11.14 -8.03 16.31
CA LEU A 281 -10.93 -7.46 17.64
C LEU A 281 -12.23 -6.80 18.08
N LYS A 282 -12.71 -7.15 19.28
CA LYS A 282 -13.84 -6.48 19.93
C LYS A 282 -13.39 -5.90 21.26
N SER A 283 -13.79 -4.69 21.54
CA SER A 283 -13.55 -3.99 22.80
C SER A 283 -14.64 -2.96 23.07
N VAL A 284 -14.60 -2.32 24.22
CA VAL A 284 -15.48 -1.17 24.56
C VAL A 284 -15.26 0.03 23.65
N HIS A 285 -14.12 0.07 22.91
CA HIS A 285 -13.78 1.15 21.96
C HIS A 285 -14.32 0.91 20.56
N GLY A 286 -14.97 -0.21 20.32
CA GLY A 286 -15.52 -0.62 19.04
C GLY A 286 -14.83 -1.85 18.45
N PRO A 287 -15.50 -2.49 17.50
CA PRO A 287 -14.95 -3.65 16.80
C PRO A 287 -14.08 -3.24 15.61
N MET A 288 -13.14 -4.13 15.23
CA MET A 288 -12.45 -4.07 13.95
C MET A 288 -12.17 -5.47 13.42
N MET A 289 -11.86 -5.56 12.13
CA MET A 289 -11.49 -6.80 11.47
C MET A 289 -10.30 -6.56 10.54
N VAL A 290 -9.37 -7.49 10.54
CA VAL A 290 -8.26 -7.56 9.58
C VAL A 290 -8.37 -8.86 8.80
N ARG A 291 -8.19 -8.80 7.49
CA ARG A 291 -8.20 -9.97 6.60
C ARG A 291 -6.83 -10.17 6.01
N GLU A 292 -6.31 -11.39 6.17
CA GLU A 292 -5.06 -11.82 5.55
C GLU A 292 -5.27 -13.08 4.73
N ARG A 293 -4.42 -13.27 3.72
CA ARG A 293 -4.40 -14.49 2.89
C ARG A 293 -3.09 -15.20 3.08
N PHE A 294 -3.09 -16.51 2.93
CA PHE A 294 -1.88 -17.30 2.99
C PHE A 294 -2.00 -18.57 2.13
N GLY A 295 -0.86 -19.02 1.61
CA GLY A 295 -0.75 -20.28 0.88
C GLY A 295 0.17 -21.25 1.62
N LEU A 296 -0.26 -22.50 1.77
CA LEU A 296 0.54 -23.54 2.39
C LEU A 296 1.45 -24.17 1.32
N ARG A 297 2.75 -24.07 1.52
CA ARG A 297 3.75 -24.64 0.61
C ARG A 297 5.04 -24.97 1.36
N THR A 298 5.82 -25.88 0.78
CA THR A 298 7.20 -26.14 1.21
C THR A 298 8.12 -26.01 0.01
N PHE A 299 9.34 -25.54 0.21
CA PHE A 299 10.35 -25.51 -0.83
C PHE A 299 11.70 -26.00 -0.31
N GLU A 300 12.49 -26.56 -1.22
CA GLU A 300 13.81 -27.11 -0.92
C GLU A 300 14.79 -26.71 -2.03
N PHE A 301 15.93 -26.17 -1.62
CA PHE A 301 17.09 -25.95 -2.49
C PHE A 301 18.04 -27.14 -2.33
N VAL A 302 18.01 -28.06 -3.29
CA VAL A 302 18.89 -29.22 -3.26
C VAL A 302 20.30 -28.79 -3.70
N LYS A 303 21.32 -29.03 -2.87
CA LYS A 303 22.73 -28.69 -3.22
C LYS A 303 23.16 -29.40 -4.50
N GLY A 304 23.47 -28.61 -5.55
CA GLY A 304 23.83 -29.17 -6.85
C GLY A 304 22.71 -29.88 -7.60
N GLY A 305 21.46 -29.73 -7.13
CA GLY A 305 20.28 -30.37 -7.66
C GLY A 305 19.12 -29.39 -7.98
N PRO A 306 17.94 -29.92 -8.24
CA PRO A 306 16.80 -29.12 -8.63
C PRO A 306 16.20 -28.35 -7.45
N PHE A 307 15.54 -27.23 -7.74
CA PHE A 307 14.56 -26.63 -6.84
C PHE A 307 13.32 -27.52 -6.74
N LYS A 308 12.84 -27.74 -5.52
CA LYS A 308 11.60 -28.48 -5.28
C LYS A 308 10.56 -27.61 -4.59
N LEU A 309 9.32 -27.73 -5.02
CA LEU A 309 8.14 -27.15 -4.40
C LEU A 309 7.20 -28.30 -4.00
N ASN A 310 6.78 -28.34 -2.73
CA ASN A 310 5.93 -29.38 -2.18
C ASN A 310 6.47 -30.82 -2.41
N GLY A 311 7.81 -30.96 -2.36
CA GLY A 311 8.52 -32.23 -2.58
C GLY A 311 8.79 -32.58 -4.05
N GLU A 312 8.15 -31.89 -5.01
CA GLU A 312 8.32 -32.16 -6.43
C GLU A 312 9.28 -31.17 -7.11
N ARG A 313 10.01 -31.66 -8.13
CA ARG A 313 10.88 -30.80 -8.93
C ARG A 313 10.05 -29.71 -9.64
N LEU A 314 10.45 -28.47 -9.50
CA LEU A 314 9.91 -27.34 -10.27
C LEU A 314 10.99 -26.70 -11.14
N LEU A 315 10.77 -26.68 -12.45
CA LEU A 315 11.58 -25.88 -13.36
C LEU A 315 11.14 -24.42 -13.25
N ILE A 316 12.01 -23.57 -12.68
CA ILE A 316 11.76 -22.15 -12.57
C ILE A 316 11.87 -21.49 -13.94
N ARG A 317 10.80 -20.79 -14.35
CA ARG A 317 10.71 -19.99 -15.57
C ARG A 317 10.16 -18.63 -15.20
N GLY A 318 10.92 -17.58 -15.44
CA GLY A 318 10.51 -16.27 -14.98
C GLY A 318 11.15 -15.13 -15.73
N THR A 319 10.80 -13.96 -15.29
CA THR A 319 11.29 -12.67 -15.77
C THR A 319 11.60 -11.74 -14.62
N GLN A 320 12.23 -10.63 -14.92
CA GLN A 320 12.39 -9.51 -13.99
C GLN A 320 11.33 -8.45 -14.27
N ARG A 321 10.94 -7.72 -13.23
CA ARG A 321 10.05 -6.56 -13.30
C ARG A 321 10.64 -5.40 -12.51
N HIS A 322 10.65 -4.22 -13.10
CA HIS A 322 10.77 -2.94 -12.41
C HIS A 322 9.39 -2.33 -12.17
N GLU A 323 9.22 -1.55 -11.13
CA GLU A 323 8.01 -0.75 -10.91
C GLU A 323 8.12 0.56 -11.71
N ASP A 324 8.06 0.40 -13.02
CA ASP A 324 8.24 1.50 -13.97
C ASP A 324 7.39 1.24 -15.22
N HIS A 325 6.54 2.19 -15.57
CA HIS A 325 5.65 2.09 -16.72
C HIS A 325 5.65 3.40 -17.50
N ALA A 326 5.73 3.31 -18.83
CA ALA A 326 5.78 4.46 -19.71
C ALA A 326 4.64 5.47 -19.44
N GLY A 327 5.01 6.73 -19.21
CA GLY A 327 4.09 7.84 -18.97
C GLY A 327 3.60 8.03 -17.54
N VAL A 328 3.80 7.03 -16.66
CA VAL A 328 3.41 7.12 -15.25
C VAL A 328 4.54 6.75 -14.29
N ALA A 329 5.63 6.18 -14.80
CA ALA A 329 6.74 5.64 -14.00
C ALA A 329 6.20 4.68 -12.91
N SER A 330 6.57 4.86 -11.63
CA SER A 330 6.06 4.04 -10.52
C SER A 330 4.59 4.30 -10.15
N ALA A 331 3.95 5.32 -10.71
CA ALA A 331 2.56 5.66 -10.37
C ALA A 331 1.54 4.78 -11.11
N MET A 332 1.71 3.48 -11.03
CA MET A 332 0.84 2.50 -11.68
C MET A 332 -0.48 2.33 -10.92
N THR A 333 -1.58 2.30 -11.65
CA THR A 333 -2.89 1.96 -11.09
C THR A 333 -3.02 0.45 -10.84
N ARG A 334 -3.96 0.05 -9.99
CA ARG A 334 -4.29 -1.37 -9.73
C ARG A 334 -4.61 -2.12 -11.02
N GLU A 335 -5.27 -1.46 -11.96
CA GLU A 335 -5.63 -2.05 -13.26
C GLU A 335 -4.40 -2.30 -14.13
N MET A 336 -3.48 -1.31 -14.20
CA MET A 336 -2.21 -1.45 -14.92
C MET A 336 -1.37 -2.59 -14.35
N MET A 337 -1.21 -2.65 -13.03
CA MET A 337 -0.50 -3.73 -12.34
C MET A 337 -1.13 -5.10 -12.65
N ARG A 338 -2.46 -5.20 -12.59
CA ARG A 338 -3.18 -6.46 -12.88
C ARG A 338 -3.00 -6.90 -14.33
N LYS A 339 -3.05 -5.95 -15.28
CA LYS A 339 -2.83 -6.24 -16.70
C LYS A 339 -1.41 -6.75 -16.94
N GLU A 340 -0.41 -6.05 -16.41
CA GLU A 340 1.01 -6.43 -16.54
C GLU A 340 1.28 -7.81 -15.95
N MET A 341 0.81 -8.09 -14.74
CA MET A 341 1.05 -9.38 -14.08
C MET A 341 0.36 -10.54 -14.80
N ARG A 342 -0.80 -10.30 -15.42
CA ARG A 342 -1.45 -11.30 -16.29
C ARG A 342 -0.62 -11.59 -17.54
N LEU A 343 -0.09 -10.57 -18.22
CA LEU A 343 0.80 -10.75 -19.35
C LEU A 343 2.04 -11.58 -18.98
N ILE A 344 2.63 -11.34 -17.82
CA ILE A 344 3.76 -12.14 -17.30
C ILE A 344 3.34 -13.59 -17.09
N LYS A 345 2.15 -13.81 -16.53
CA LYS A 345 1.62 -15.18 -16.36
C LYS A 345 1.34 -15.88 -17.69
N ASP A 346 0.77 -15.16 -18.67
CA ASP A 346 0.44 -15.66 -20.00
C ASP A 346 1.68 -16.06 -20.82
N LEU A 347 2.85 -15.47 -20.53
CA LEU A 347 4.14 -15.93 -21.05
C LEU A 347 4.56 -17.30 -20.53
N GLY A 348 3.80 -17.91 -19.63
CA GLY A 348 4.11 -19.18 -18.99
C GLY A 348 5.07 -19.09 -17.79
N ALA A 349 5.23 -17.90 -17.22
CA ALA A 349 6.06 -17.70 -16.04
C ALA A 349 5.43 -18.37 -14.80
N ASN A 350 6.32 -18.89 -13.93
CA ASN A 350 5.99 -19.39 -12.60
C ASN A 350 6.83 -18.71 -11.51
N PHE A 351 7.64 -17.73 -11.91
CA PHE A 351 8.57 -17.01 -11.05
C PHE A 351 8.76 -15.59 -11.58
N ILE A 352 8.95 -14.65 -10.67
CA ILE A 352 9.27 -13.26 -10.99
C ILE A 352 10.31 -12.72 -10.01
N ARG A 353 11.32 -12.01 -10.54
CA ARG A 353 12.19 -11.18 -9.74
C ARG A 353 11.67 -9.76 -9.74
N LEU A 354 11.34 -9.27 -8.57
CA LEU A 354 10.93 -7.89 -8.36
C LEU A 354 12.19 -7.05 -8.07
N GLY A 355 12.53 -6.19 -8.98
CA GLY A 355 13.78 -5.39 -8.89
C GLY A 355 13.48 -3.91 -8.67
N HIS A 356 14.26 -3.23 -7.85
CA HIS A 356 15.34 -3.68 -6.96
C HIS A 356 15.02 -3.26 -5.52
N HIS A 357 13.74 -3.04 -5.22
CA HIS A 357 13.19 -2.53 -3.97
C HIS A 357 11.84 -3.19 -3.71
N GLN A 358 11.33 -3.01 -2.52
CA GLN A 358 10.03 -3.51 -2.11
C GLN A 358 8.93 -3.00 -3.06
N GLN A 359 8.21 -3.92 -3.65
CA GLN A 359 7.12 -3.62 -4.58
C GLN A 359 5.80 -3.36 -3.84
N SER A 360 4.83 -2.80 -4.57
CA SER A 360 3.48 -2.61 -4.03
C SER A 360 2.90 -3.95 -3.56
N ARG A 361 2.23 -3.96 -2.40
CA ARG A 361 1.50 -5.11 -1.88
C ARG A 361 0.52 -5.70 -2.90
N ILE A 362 -0.04 -4.85 -3.78
CA ILE A 362 -0.91 -5.28 -4.88
C ILE A 362 -0.19 -6.26 -5.82
N ILE A 363 1.09 -6.03 -6.10
CA ILE A 363 1.90 -6.92 -6.94
C ILE A 363 2.12 -8.26 -6.24
N LEU A 364 2.43 -8.25 -4.94
CA LEU A 364 2.61 -9.47 -4.15
C LEU A 364 1.30 -10.27 -4.08
N ASP A 365 0.18 -9.59 -3.86
CA ASP A 365 -1.16 -10.19 -3.89
C ASP A 365 -1.46 -10.86 -5.25
N LEU A 366 -1.10 -10.20 -6.35
CA LEU A 366 -1.25 -10.76 -7.69
C LEU A 366 -0.31 -11.95 -7.94
N CYS A 367 0.90 -11.94 -7.40
CA CYS A 367 1.79 -13.10 -7.45
C CYS A 367 1.18 -14.31 -6.75
N ASP A 368 0.60 -14.12 -5.57
CA ASP A 368 -0.08 -15.17 -4.83
C ASP A 368 -1.27 -15.74 -5.62
N GLU A 369 -2.10 -14.87 -6.21
CA GLU A 369 -3.30 -15.24 -6.98
C GLU A 369 -2.96 -15.93 -8.30
N LEU A 370 -1.94 -15.47 -8.99
CA LEU A 370 -1.55 -15.97 -10.30
C LEU A 370 -0.59 -17.17 -10.24
N GLY A 371 -0.11 -17.52 -9.06
CA GLY A 371 0.83 -18.62 -8.90
C GLY A 371 2.23 -18.26 -9.42
N LEU A 372 2.77 -17.13 -8.97
CA LEU A 372 4.12 -16.69 -9.26
C LEU A 372 4.96 -16.75 -7.98
N LEU A 373 6.05 -17.49 -8.00
CA LEU A 373 7.08 -17.41 -6.98
C LEU A 373 7.81 -16.08 -7.11
N VAL A 374 8.21 -15.49 -6.00
CA VAL A 374 8.81 -14.16 -5.95
C VAL A 374 10.21 -14.21 -5.38
N TRP A 375 11.09 -13.42 -5.96
CA TRP A 375 12.35 -12.97 -5.38
C TRP A 375 12.34 -11.44 -5.39
N GLU A 376 12.34 -10.81 -4.22
CA GLU A 376 12.37 -9.38 -4.00
C GLU A 376 13.68 -8.96 -3.33
#